data_d588bca6d89494b2a167388578252589
#
_entry.id   d588bca6d89494b2a167388578252589
#
_cell.length_a   1.000
_cell.length_b   1.000
_cell.length_c   1.000
_cell.angle_alpha   90.00
_cell.angle_beta   90.00
_cell.angle_gamma   90.00
#
_symmetry.space_group_name_H-M   'P 1'
#
loop_
_entity.id
_entity.type
_entity.pdbx_description
1 polymer ?
#
loop_
_entity_poly.entity_id
_entity_poly.type
_entity_poly.pdbx_seq_one_letter_code
_entity_poly.pdbx_strand_id
1 'polypeptide(L)'
;WAKLLGFNPINVLSSPTWAMPTVILVSVWKNFGFNMVILLAGLNGIDESYYEAANIDGATGFQKFRGITIPMLMPTLSFTVVNCIIGSFQVFDQVYIMTKGGPLFKTQTLVQLIYSMAFDSFNMGYASTIAVALFIITFIISVFTFKHMTKGEEDLG
;
A
#
# COMPACT_ATOMS: atom_id res chain seq x y z
N TRP A 1 4.73 29.12 -12.65
CA TRP A 1 4.69 29.58 -11.26
C TRP A 1 6.06 29.45 -10.59
N ALA A 2 6.74 28.27 -10.62
CA ALA A 2 8.04 28.08 -9.97
C ALA A 2 9.13 29.06 -10.50
N LYS A 3 9.16 29.32 -11.81
CA LYS A 3 10.08 30.30 -12.41
C LYS A 3 9.81 31.75 -11.96
N LEU A 4 8.54 32.10 -11.68
CA LEU A 4 8.15 33.43 -11.17
C LEU A 4 8.60 33.63 -9.72
N LEU A 5 8.79 32.57 -8.97
CA LEU A 5 9.27 32.56 -7.57
C LEU A 5 10.79 32.38 -7.47
N GLY A 6 11.53 32.42 -8.59
CA GLY A 6 12.99 32.30 -8.61
C GLY A 6 13.50 30.86 -8.44
N PHE A 7 12.62 29.87 -8.43
CA PHE A 7 13.02 28.47 -8.37
C PHE A 7 13.25 27.92 -9.77
N ASN A 8 14.39 27.27 -10.00
CA ASN A 8 14.58 26.48 -11.20
C ASN A 8 13.63 25.27 -11.14
N PRO A 9 12.67 25.13 -12.08
CA PRO A 9 11.77 23.98 -12.06
C PRO A 9 12.58 22.70 -12.29
N ILE A 10 12.74 21.92 -11.22
CA ILE A 10 13.32 20.57 -11.33
C ILE A 10 12.23 19.72 -12.00
N ASN A 11 12.52 19.20 -13.20
CA ASN A 11 11.64 18.23 -13.82
C ASN A 11 11.82 16.88 -13.10
N VAL A 12 11.12 16.72 -11.98
CA VAL A 12 11.26 15.57 -11.08
C VAL A 12 11.01 14.23 -11.78
N LEU A 13 10.10 14.21 -12.77
CA LEU A 13 9.77 13.00 -13.52
C LEU A 13 10.86 12.63 -14.55
N SER A 14 11.68 13.57 -14.99
CA SER A 14 12.79 13.33 -15.91
C SER A 14 14.11 13.03 -15.17
N SER A 15 14.13 13.15 -13.85
CA SER A 15 15.31 12.87 -13.04
C SER A 15 15.34 11.40 -12.65
N PRO A 16 16.44 10.64 -12.96
CA PRO A 16 16.56 9.23 -12.56
C PRO A 16 16.51 9.01 -11.05
N THR A 17 16.83 10.02 -10.24
CA THR A 17 16.83 9.95 -8.78
C THR A 17 15.45 10.28 -8.19
N TRP A 18 14.74 11.25 -8.76
CA TRP A 18 13.50 11.77 -8.18
C TRP A 18 12.22 11.18 -8.79
N ALA A 19 12.31 10.54 -9.96
CA ALA A 19 11.13 10.00 -10.63
C ALA A 19 10.41 8.93 -9.80
N MET A 20 11.13 7.94 -9.26
CA MET A 20 10.52 6.87 -8.44
C MET A 20 9.96 7.39 -7.12
N PRO A 21 10.67 8.20 -6.32
CA PRO A 21 10.08 8.83 -5.13
C PRO A 21 8.80 9.61 -5.43
N THR A 22 8.73 10.31 -6.56
CA THR A 22 7.53 11.06 -6.97
C THR A 22 6.37 10.11 -7.28
N VAL A 23 6.62 9.02 -8.00
CA VAL A 23 5.60 7.99 -8.28
C VAL A 23 5.10 7.36 -6.98
N ILE A 24 5.99 7.05 -6.04
CA ILE A 24 5.63 6.50 -4.72
C ILE A 24 4.73 7.48 -3.96
N LEU A 25 5.10 8.76 -3.90
CA LEU A 25 4.32 9.79 -3.20
C LEU A 25 2.91 9.92 -3.78
N VAL A 26 2.77 9.94 -5.10
CA VAL A 26 1.46 9.96 -5.77
C VAL A 26 0.67 8.67 -5.47
N SER A 27 1.33 7.52 -5.44
CA SER A 27 0.68 6.23 -5.11
C SER A 27 0.17 6.21 -3.67
N VAL A 28 0.95 6.72 -2.72
CA VAL A 28 0.54 6.87 -1.31
C VAL A 28 -0.66 7.81 -1.21
N TRP A 29 -0.60 8.97 -1.86
CA TRP A 29 -1.69 9.93 -1.85
C TRP A 29 -2.99 9.37 -2.44
N LYS A 30 -2.89 8.64 -3.57
CA LYS A 30 -4.04 7.98 -4.23
C LYS A 30 -4.72 6.96 -3.31
N ASN A 31 -3.93 6.14 -2.59
CA ASN A 31 -4.47 5.05 -1.79
C ASN A 31 -4.82 5.47 -0.35
N PHE A 32 -4.38 6.63 0.09
CA PHE A 32 -4.59 7.11 1.46
C PHE A 32 -6.08 7.15 1.84
N GLY A 33 -6.93 7.75 0.99
CA GLY A 33 -8.35 7.90 1.26
C GLY A 33 -9.09 6.56 1.36
N PHE A 34 -8.77 5.61 0.48
CA PHE A 34 -9.37 4.28 0.51
C PHE A 34 -9.03 3.53 1.81
N ASN A 35 -7.76 3.51 2.18
CA ASN A 35 -7.32 2.86 3.42
C ASN A 35 -7.89 3.55 4.67
N MET A 36 -8.02 4.88 4.64
CA MET A 36 -8.63 5.64 5.73
C MET A 36 -10.09 5.22 5.94
N VAL A 37 -10.87 5.06 4.87
CA VAL A 37 -12.28 4.65 4.96
C VAL A 37 -12.41 3.23 5.53
N ILE A 38 -11.55 2.30 5.10
CA ILE A 38 -11.56 0.92 5.63
C ILE A 38 -11.26 0.92 7.13
N LEU A 39 -10.22 1.65 7.56
CA LEU A 39 -9.85 1.72 8.97
C LEU A 39 -10.93 2.42 9.80
N LEU A 40 -11.55 3.46 9.27
CA LEU A 40 -12.67 4.14 9.92
C LEU A 40 -13.88 3.21 10.09
N ALA A 41 -14.20 2.41 9.08
CA ALA A 41 -15.27 1.41 9.17
C ALA A 41 -14.95 0.36 10.25
N GLY A 42 -13.70 -0.10 10.33
CA GLY A 42 -13.24 -0.99 11.40
C GLY A 42 -13.34 -0.37 12.79
N LEU A 43 -12.98 0.90 12.94
CA LEU A 43 -13.11 1.64 14.20
C LEU A 43 -14.57 1.79 14.64
N ASN A 44 -15.47 2.11 13.71
CA ASN A 44 -16.90 2.23 14.00
C ASN A 44 -17.56 0.88 14.32
N GLY A 45 -16.92 -0.23 13.99
CA GLY A 45 -17.37 -1.58 14.33
C GLY A 45 -17.03 -2.00 15.77
N ILE A 46 -16.22 -1.23 16.49
CA ILE A 46 -15.90 -1.51 17.90
C ILE A 46 -17.04 -1.05 18.79
N ASP A 47 -17.58 -1.97 19.61
CA ASP A 47 -18.66 -1.66 20.52
C ASP A 47 -18.23 -0.63 21.57
N GLU A 48 -19.04 0.40 21.77
CA GLU A 48 -18.77 1.50 22.69
C GLU A 48 -18.69 1.03 24.16
N SER A 49 -19.36 -0.06 24.49
CA SER A 49 -19.36 -0.66 25.82
C SER A 49 -17.96 -1.00 26.33
N TYR A 50 -17.03 -1.37 25.47
CA TYR A 50 -15.62 -1.59 25.86
C TYR A 50 -14.94 -0.31 26.35
N TYR A 51 -15.24 0.82 25.72
CA TYR A 51 -14.69 2.11 26.11
C TYR A 51 -15.36 2.65 27.38
N GLU A 52 -16.65 2.39 27.57
CA GLU A 52 -17.39 2.75 28.79
C GLU A 52 -16.86 1.97 30.01
N ALA A 53 -16.69 0.66 29.87
CA ALA A 53 -16.10 -0.17 30.94
C ALA A 53 -14.68 0.32 31.32
N ALA A 54 -13.83 0.59 30.34
CA ALA A 54 -12.49 1.12 30.58
C ALA A 54 -12.50 2.54 31.20
N ASN A 55 -13.55 3.34 30.94
CA ASN A 55 -13.71 4.64 31.62
C ASN A 55 -14.03 4.46 33.11
N ILE A 56 -14.87 3.47 33.46
CA ILE A 56 -15.20 3.14 34.86
C ILE A 56 -13.94 2.69 35.59
N ASP A 57 -13.06 1.92 34.93
CA ASP A 57 -11.79 1.47 35.45
C ASP A 57 -10.72 2.58 35.53
N GLY A 58 -11.04 3.80 35.10
CA GLY A 58 -10.13 4.94 35.10
C GLY A 58 -9.01 4.89 34.08
N ALA A 59 -9.17 4.10 33.01
CA ALA A 59 -8.16 3.99 31.94
C ALA A 59 -7.99 5.30 31.17
N THR A 60 -6.73 5.70 30.98
CA THR A 60 -6.36 6.85 30.15
C THR A 60 -6.62 6.61 28.66
N GLY A 61 -6.71 7.68 27.87
CA GLY A 61 -6.91 7.56 26.40
C GLY A 61 -5.86 6.69 25.72
N PHE A 62 -4.60 6.76 26.14
CA PHE A 62 -3.52 5.95 25.59
C PHE A 62 -3.67 4.46 25.96
N GLN A 63 -4.11 4.17 27.19
CA GLN A 63 -4.39 2.79 27.64
C GLN A 63 -5.55 2.19 26.83
N LYS A 64 -6.63 2.93 26.61
CA LYS A 64 -7.76 2.52 25.76
C LYS A 64 -7.33 2.30 24.31
N PHE A 65 -6.53 3.20 23.75
CA PHE A 65 -6.01 3.05 22.38
C PHE A 65 -5.19 1.77 22.22
N ARG A 66 -4.27 1.48 23.15
CA ARG A 66 -3.38 0.31 23.07
C ARG A 66 -4.06 -0.99 23.50
N GLY A 67 -4.95 -0.94 24.50
CA GLY A 67 -5.58 -2.12 25.09
C GLY A 67 -6.91 -2.53 24.43
N ILE A 68 -7.59 -1.62 23.78
CA ILE A 68 -8.89 -1.86 23.16
C ILE A 68 -8.84 -1.59 21.67
N THR A 69 -8.52 -0.34 21.27
CA THR A 69 -8.63 0.07 19.87
C THR A 69 -7.72 -0.74 18.94
N ILE A 70 -6.42 -0.86 19.25
CA ILE A 70 -5.48 -1.60 18.40
C ILE A 70 -5.86 -3.09 18.32
N PRO A 71 -6.08 -3.83 19.44
CA PRO A 71 -6.45 -5.24 19.37
C PRO A 71 -7.75 -5.48 18.60
N MET A 72 -8.79 -4.72 18.88
CA MET A 72 -10.09 -4.85 18.19
C MET A 72 -10.03 -4.46 16.70
N LEU A 73 -9.11 -3.58 16.32
CA LEU A 73 -8.89 -3.18 14.94
C LEU A 73 -7.96 -4.14 14.17
N MET A 74 -7.32 -5.09 14.85
CA MET A 74 -6.31 -5.96 14.25
C MET A 74 -6.81 -6.71 13.00
N PRO A 75 -8.04 -7.26 12.93
CA PRO A 75 -8.56 -7.90 11.72
C PRO A 75 -8.60 -6.95 10.52
N THR A 76 -9.09 -5.73 10.72
CA THR A 76 -9.14 -4.69 9.68
C THR A 76 -7.76 -4.20 9.28
N LEU A 77 -6.84 -4.08 10.24
CA LEU A 77 -5.43 -3.74 9.98
C LEU A 77 -4.77 -4.84 9.15
N SER A 78 -4.97 -6.11 9.51
CA SER A 78 -4.42 -7.26 8.79
C SER A 78 -4.88 -7.27 7.33
N PHE A 79 -6.17 -7.10 7.10
CA PHE A 79 -6.73 -6.98 5.75
C PHE A 79 -6.12 -5.80 4.98
N THR A 80 -6.05 -4.62 5.60
CA THR A 80 -5.54 -3.41 4.96
C THR A 80 -4.07 -3.55 4.58
N VAL A 81 -3.25 -4.12 5.48
CA VAL A 81 -1.81 -4.34 5.23
C VAL A 81 -1.60 -5.33 4.08
N VAL A 82 -2.31 -6.46 4.08
CA VAL A 82 -2.23 -7.44 2.98
C VAL A 82 -2.64 -6.81 1.65
N ASN A 83 -3.73 -6.04 1.65
CA ASN A 83 -4.20 -5.35 0.44
C ASN A 83 -3.17 -4.30 -0.05
N CYS A 84 -2.56 -3.54 0.85
CA CYS A 84 -1.48 -2.60 0.50
C CYS A 84 -0.25 -3.31 -0.08
N ILE A 85 0.14 -4.46 0.47
CA ILE A 85 1.26 -5.26 -0.04
C ILE A 85 0.96 -5.72 -1.46
N ILE A 86 -0.19 -6.35 -1.69
CA ILE A 86 -0.61 -6.80 -3.03
C ILE A 86 -0.60 -5.60 -4.00
N GLY A 87 -1.23 -4.50 -3.62
CA GLY A 87 -1.32 -3.29 -4.45
C GLY A 87 0.05 -2.68 -4.77
N SER A 88 1.02 -2.75 -3.85
CA SER A 88 2.37 -2.23 -4.08
C SER A 88 3.15 -3.02 -5.15
N PHE A 89 2.93 -4.33 -5.24
CA PHE A 89 3.52 -5.16 -6.30
C PHE A 89 2.81 -5.00 -7.65
N GLN A 90 1.56 -4.53 -7.64
CA GLN A 90 0.71 -4.40 -8.84
C GLN A 90 0.61 -2.96 -9.35
N VAL A 91 1.49 -2.05 -8.91
CA VAL A 91 1.51 -0.67 -9.41
C VAL A 91 1.78 -0.64 -10.91
N PHE A 92 0.81 -0.12 -11.67
CA PHE A 92 0.86 0.03 -13.13
C PHE A 92 0.48 1.45 -13.55
N ASP A 93 -0.73 1.90 -13.21
CA ASP A 93 -1.34 3.15 -13.72
C ASP A 93 -0.44 4.36 -13.54
N GLN A 94 0.09 4.55 -12.33
CA GLN A 94 0.92 5.70 -11.99
C GLN A 94 2.21 5.70 -12.81
N VAL A 95 2.87 4.53 -12.90
CA VAL A 95 4.11 4.39 -13.69
C VAL A 95 3.83 4.60 -15.17
N TYR A 96 2.78 3.97 -15.70
CA TYR A 96 2.43 4.05 -17.11
C TYR A 96 2.08 5.47 -17.55
N ILE A 97 1.29 6.19 -16.75
CA ILE A 97 0.84 7.54 -17.09
C ILE A 97 1.94 8.58 -16.85
N MET A 98 2.67 8.50 -15.74
CA MET A 98 3.60 9.55 -15.32
C MET A 98 4.96 9.43 -16.00
N THR A 99 5.49 8.22 -16.16
CA THR A 99 6.89 8.01 -16.55
C THR A 99 7.09 7.00 -17.67
N LYS A 100 6.10 6.14 -17.94
CA LYS A 100 6.22 4.98 -18.84
C LYS A 100 7.43 4.10 -18.50
N GLY A 101 7.79 3.99 -17.21
CA GLY A 101 8.96 3.26 -16.73
C GLY A 101 10.27 4.04 -16.75
N GLY A 102 10.30 5.24 -17.36
CA GLY A 102 11.47 6.12 -17.46
C GLY A 102 11.75 6.98 -16.22
N PRO A 103 12.82 7.77 -16.22
CA PRO A 103 13.94 7.72 -17.16
C PRO A 103 14.84 6.49 -16.91
N LEU A 104 15.49 6.00 -17.95
CA LEU A 104 16.44 4.88 -17.88
C LEU A 104 15.88 3.62 -17.18
N PHE A 105 14.60 3.32 -17.35
CA PHE A 105 13.88 2.22 -16.68
C PHE A 105 13.88 2.28 -15.14
N LYS A 106 14.20 3.44 -14.55
CA LYS A 106 14.31 3.60 -13.08
C LYS A 106 12.98 3.54 -12.35
N THR A 107 11.86 3.71 -13.05
CA THR A 107 10.52 3.60 -12.48
C THR A 107 9.75 2.40 -13.01
N GLN A 108 10.41 1.48 -13.72
CA GLN A 108 9.78 0.30 -14.27
C GLN A 108 9.35 -0.65 -13.14
N THR A 109 8.05 -0.89 -13.03
CA THR A 109 7.45 -1.91 -12.14
C THR A 109 7.27 -3.22 -12.88
N LEU A 110 7.05 -4.32 -12.13
CA LEU A 110 6.85 -5.63 -12.74
C LEU A 110 5.62 -5.66 -13.67
N VAL A 111 4.52 -5.04 -13.27
CA VAL A 111 3.31 -5.01 -14.11
C VAL A 111 3.51 -4.15 -15.36
N GLN A 112 4.25 -3.04 -15.25
CA GLN A 112 4.59 -2.23 -16.42
C GLN A 112 5.56 -2.99 -17.37
N LEU A 113 6.48 -3.80 -16.82
CA LEU A 113 7.34 -4.68 -17.62
C LEU A 113 6.52 -5.77 -18.35
N ILE A 114 5.57 -6.42 -17.63
CA ILE A 114 4.65 -7.39 -18.25
C ILE A 114 3.91 -6.75 -19.42
N TYR A 115 3.36 -5.56 -19.21
CA TYR A 115 2.64 -4.82 -20.24
C TYR A 115 3.52 -4.54 -21.47
N SER A 116 4.73 -3.99 -21.26
CA SER A 116 5.63 -3.66 -22.38
C SER A 116 6.12 -4.88 -23.12
N MET A 117 6.37 -6.00 -22.43
CA MET A 117 6.74 -7.26 -23.10
C MET A 117 5.58 -7.84 -23.91
N ALA A 118 4.35 -7.79 -23.35
CA ALA A 118 3.19 -8.34 -24.02
C ALA A 118 2.75 -7.51 -25.25
N PHE A 119 2.64 -6.19 -25.07
CA PHE A 119 1.95 -5.31 -26.02
C PHE A 119 2.89 -4.43 -26.86
N ASP A 120 4.05 -4.04 -26.34
CA ASP A 120 5.01 -3.25 -27.10
C ASP A 120 6.00 -4.15 -27.85
N SER A 121 6.43 -5.27 -27.23
CA SER A 121 7.39 -6.21 -27.80
C SER A 121 6.77 -7.47 -28.40
N PHE A 122 5.45 -7.68 -28.23
CA PHE A 122 4.69 -8.86 -28.67
C PHE A 122 5.26 -10.20 -28.17
N ASN A 123 5.99 -10.18 -27.06
CA ASN A 123 6.60 -11.37 -26.44
C ASN A 123 5.69 -11.91 -25.32
N MET A 124 4.55 -12.47 -25.71
CA MET A 124 3.53 -12.97 -24.78
C MET A 124 4.06 -14.08 -23.86
N GLY A 125 4.95 -14.96 -24.35
CA GLY A 125 5.51 -16.05 -23.55
C GLY A 125 6.34 -15.53 -22.37
N TYR A 126 7.20 -14.54 -22.61
CA TYR A 126 7.99 -13.92 -21.56
C TYR A 126 7.12 -13.11 -20.58
N ALA A 127 6.17 -12.35 -21.10
CA ALA A 127 5.22 -11.60 -20.28
C ALA A 127 4.42 -12.53 -19.35
N SER A 128 3.91 -13.65 -19.85
CA SER A 128 3.19 -14.64 -19.06
C SER A 128 4.06 -15.27 -17.98
N THR A 129 5.33 -15.54 -18.26
CA THR A 129 6.29 -16.07 -17.28
C THR A 129 6.47 -15.09 -16.12
N ILE A 130 6.67 -13.81 -16.40
CA ILE A 130 6.80 -12.77 -15.36
C ILE A 130 5.49 -12.64 -14.56
N ALA A 131 4.33 -12.70 -15.22
CA ALA A 131 3.03 -12.61 -14.55
C ALA A 131 2.80 -13.78 -13.57
N VAL A 132 3.15 -15.02 -13.96
CA VAL A 132 3.09 -16.18 -13.07
C VAL A 132 4.06 -16.05 -11.91
N ALA A 133 5.29 -15.59 -12.15
CA ALA A 133 6.26 -15.35 -11.09
C ALA A 133 5.76 -14.28 -10.10
N LEU A 134 5.20 -13.18 -10.60
CA LEU A 134 4.59 -12.14 -9.76
C LEU A 134 3.43 -12.69 -8.93
N PHE A 135 2.56 -13.51 -9.53
CA PHE A 135 1.46 -14.16 -8.81
C PHE A 135 1.99 -15.03 -7.65
N ILE A 136 2.97 -15.88 -7.91
CA ILE A 136 3.55 -16.76 -6.87
C ILE A 136 4.15 -15.93 -5.72
N ILE A 137 4.93 -14.90 -6.05
CA ILE A 137 5.58 -14.03 -5.05
C ILE A 137 4.52 -13.33 -4.19
N THR A 138 3.54 -12.68 -4.81
CA THR A 138 2.48 -11.96 -4.09
C THR A 138 1.62 -12.90 -3.26
N PHE A 139 1.33 -14.11 -3.75
CA PHE A 139 0.59 -15.14 -3.02
C PHE A 139 1.34 -15.59 -1.77
N ILE A 140 2.63 -15.93 -1.90
CA ILE A 140 3.46 -16.36 -0.75
C ILE A 140 3.53 -15.25 0.30
N ILE A 141 3.82 -14.02 -0.10
CA ILE A 141 3.92 -12.88 0.82
C ILE A 141 2.58 -12.63 1.52
N SER A 142 1.46 -12.69 0.79
CA SER A 142 0.13 -12.46 1.34
C SER A 142 -0.24 -13.52 2.38
N VAL A 143 -0.02 -14.80 2.07
CA VAL A 143 -0.28 -15.90 3.01
C VAL A 143 0.60 -15.78 4.25
N PHE A 144 1.88 -15.47 4.08
CA PHE A 144 2.80 -15.29 5.19
C PHE A 144 2.39 -14.13 6.09
N THR A 145 2.10 -12.98 5.50
CA THR A 145 1.68 -11.77 6.24
C THR A 145 0.38 -12.04 6.99
N PHE A 146 -0.62 -12.61 6.31
CA PHE A 146 -1.90 -12.96 6.94
C PHE A 146 -1.73 -13.86 8.14
N LYS A 147 -0.97 -14.98 8.00
CA LYS A 147 -0.71 -15.91 9.10
C LYS A 147 0.02 -15.27 10.28
N HIS A 148 0.95 -14.36 10.03
CA HIS A 148 1.67 -13.67 11.10
C HIS A 148 0.80 -12.67 11.87
N MET A 149 -0.12 -12.02 11.18
CA MET A 149 -1.00 -11.03 11.82
C MET A 149 -2.13 -11.72 12.60
N THR A 150 -2.69 -12.81 12.08
CA THR A 150 -3.77 -13.55 12.76
C THR A 150 -3.29 -14.32 13.99
N LYS A 151 -2.04 -14.76 14.03
CA LYS A 151 -1.48 -15.38 15.26
C LYS A 151 -1.44 -14.40 16.45
N GLY A 152 -1.29 -13.11 16.20
CA GLY A 152 -1.37 -12.09 17.25
C GLY A 152 -2.78 -11.91 17.83
N GLU A 153 -3.81 -12.41 17.15
CA GLU A 153 -5.20 -12.39 17.65
C GLU A 153 -5.47 -13.56 18.63
N GLU A 154 -4.91 -14.73 18.33
CA GLU A 154 -5.10 -15.93 19.18
C GLU A 154 -4.37 -15.81 20.53
N ASP A 155 -3.27 -15.05 20.59
CA ASP A 155 -2.51 -14.83 21.84
C ASP A 155 -3.14 -13.74 22.75
N LEU A 156 -4.17 -13.03 22.30
CA LEU A 156 -4.83 -11.93 23.03
C LEU A 156 -6.26 -12.29 23.51
N GLY A 157 -6.78 -13.46 23.20
CA GLY A 157 -8.10 -13.98 23.63
C GLY A 157 -7.96 -15.13 24.60
#